data_22a71a8dd9cf5dd8d137245bd12339d6
#
_entry.id   22a71a8dd9cf5dd8d137245bd12339d6
#
_cell.length_a   1.000
_cell.length_b   1.000
_cell.length_c   1.000
_cell.angle_alpha   90.00
_cell.angle_beta   90.00
_cell.angle_gamma   90.00
#
_symmetry.space_group_name_H-M   'P 1'
#
loop_
_entity.id
_entity.type
_entity.pdbx_description
1 polymer ?
#
loop_
_entity_poly.entity_id
_entity_poly.type
_entity_poly.pdbx_seq_one_letter_code
_entity_poly.pdbx_strand_id
1 'polypeptide(L)'
;MAKTLSNQILKTNEKAPPFQLKGVDGKMYSLEDFNCKCALVVLICNHCPYVKACIHDLKNLQNSFATSELKLVGINSNDSDYQEEGFDNMVKFAEKYELNFPYLIDDTQTVARAYGATCTPDPFLFDHQKRLIFHGRINDATDPEAIAKIPIMKNNVMKVLAGKTLEKDFDPSIGCSIKWKT
;
A
#
# COMPACT_ATOMS: atom_id res chain seq x y z
N MET A 1 -3.91 -5.25 -19.74
CA MET A 1 -4.27 -5.71 -18.36
C MET A 1 -5.62 -5.14 -17.99
N ALA A 2 -6.49 -5.92 -17.33
CA ALA A 2 -7.82 -5.42 -16.95
C ALA A 2 -7.69 -4.42 -15.80
N LYS A 3 -8.32 -3.26 -15.96
CA LYS A 3 -8.50 -2.25 -14.92
C LYS A 3 -9.41 -2.81 -13.84
N THR A 4 -8.93 -2.87 -12.61
CA THR A 4 -9.63 -3.43 -11.45
C THR A 4 -9.80 -2.35 -10.40
N LEU A 5 -10.99 -2.29 -9.80
CA LEU A 5 -11.28 -1.44 -8.63
C LEU A 5 -11.11 -2.26 -7.36
N SER A 6 -10.66 -1.62 -6.30
CA SER A 6 -10.67 -2.23 -4.97
C SER A 6 -12.09 -2.32 -4.41
N ASN A 7 -12.29 -3.30 -3.53
CA ASN A 7 -13.53 -3.53 -2.79
C ASN A 7 -13.27 -3.40 -1.30
N GLN A 8 -14.17 -2.73 -0.58
CA GLN A 8 -14.03 -2.59 0.86
C GLN A 8 -14.49 -3.86 1.59
N ILE A 9 -13.59 -4.83 1.73
CA ILE A 9 -13.81 -6.05 2.53
C ILE A 9 -13.51 -5.76 4.00
N LEU A 10 -12.30 -5.28 4.30
CA LEU A 10 -11.94 -4.79 5.63
C LEU A 10 -12.69 -3.49 5.89
N LYS A 11 -13.45 -3.44 6.98
CA LYS A 11 -14.33 -2.31 7.29
C LYS A 11 -13.63 -1.28 8.17
N THR A 12 -14.08 -0.04 8.07
CA THR A 12 -13.64 1.05 8.96
C THR A 12 -13.80 0.66 10.42
N ASN A 13 -12.81 1.00 11.23
CA ASN A 13 -12.64 0.62 12.64
C ASN A 13 -12.28 -0.85 12.90
N GLU A 14 -12.23 -1.72 11.90
CA GLU A 14 -11.68 -3.06 12.08
C GLU A 14 -10.16 -3.01 12.27
N LYS A 15 -9.64 -3.97 13.01
CA LYS A 15 -8.20 -4.13 13.25
C LYS A 15 -7.50 -4.60 11.99
N ALA A 16 -6.33 -4.03 11.72
CA ALA A 16 -5.45 -4.52 10.67
C ALA A 16 -5.15 -6.02 10.89
N PRO A 17 -5.35 -6.86 9.88
CA PRO A 17 -4.87 -8.24 9.94
C PRO A 17 -3.36 -8.26 10.18
N PRO A 18 -2.86 -9.08 11.12
CA PRO A 18 -1.43 -9.16 11.42
C PRO A 18 -0.67 -9.80 10.27
N PHE A 19 0.60 -9.42 10.15
CA PHE A 19 1.53 -10.07 9.24
C PHE A 19 2.92 -10.17 9.87
N GLN A 20 3.71 -11.12 9.35
CA GLN A 20 5.14 -11.24 9.60
C GLN A 20 5.79 -11.66 8.27
N LEU A 21 6.43 -10.73 7.59
CA LEU A 21 6.90 -10.89 6.23
C LEU A 21 8.36 -10.48 6.07
N LYS A 22 9.05 -11.08 5.09
CA LYS A 22 10.43 -10.76 4.75
C LYS A 22 10.48 -9.53 3.85
N GLY A 23 11.32 -8.56 4.21
CA GLY A 23 11.64 -7.41 3.40
C GLY A 23 12.74 -7.68 2.38
N VAL A 24 12.78 -6.87 1.32
CA VAL A 24 13.85 -6.92 0.29
C VAL A 24 15.24 -6.63 0.86
N ASP A 25 15.33 -5.98 2.02
CA ASP A 25 16.55 -5.74 2.76
C ASP A 25 17.01 -6.95 3.62
N GLY A 26 16.29 -8.07 3.52
CA GLY A 26 16.55 -9.31 4.23
C GLY A 26 16.02 -9.38 5.67
N LYS A 27 15.45 -8.30 6.19
CA LYS A 27 14.88 -8.26 7.54
C LYS A 27 13.46 -8.82 7.57
N MET A 28 13.03 -9.29 8.74
CA MET A 28 11.64 -9.63 9.01
C MET A 28 10.92 -8.41 9.56
N TYR A 29 9.71 -8.18 9.09
CA TYR A 29 8.83 -7.10 9.53
C TYR A 29 7.49 -7.66 9.95
N SER A 30 6.96 -7.14 11.05
CA SER A 30 5.61 -7.42 11.54
C SER A 30 4.77 -6.13 11.56
N LEU A 31 3.47 -6.25 11.69
CA LEU A 31 2.59 -5.08 11.84
C LEU A 31 2.99 -4.19 13.04
N GLU A 32 3.55 -4.80 14.10
CA GLU A 32 3.96 -4.10 15.32
C GLU A 32 5.17 -3.16 15.11
N ASP A 33 6.00 -3.42 14.08
CA ASP A 33 7.13 -2.54 13.74
C ASP A 33 6.67 -1.17 13.21
N PHE A 34 5.40 -1.08 12.81
CA PHE A 34 4.78 0.15 12.33
C PHE A 34 4.05 0.91 13.46
N ASN A 35 4.66 0.94 14.65
CA ASN A 35 4.16 1.72 15.78
C ASN A 35 4.41 3.22 15.55
N CYS A 36 3.34 3.95 15.19
CA CYS A 36 3.31 5.36 14.85
C CYS A 36 1.87 5.89 14.94
N LYS A 37 1.66 7.19 14.72
CA LYS A 37 0.31 7.77 14.74
C LYS A 37 -0.58 7.23 13.62
N CYS A 38 0.01 7.04 12.42
CA CYS A 38 -0.66 6.46 11.25
C CYS A 38 0.23 5.42 10.60
N ALA A 39 -0.29 4.22 10.33
CA ALA A 39 0.37 3.19 9.53
C ALA A 39 -0.32 3.08 8.17
N LEU A 40 0.45 3.10 7.09
CA LEU A 40 -0.05 2.95 5.73
C LEU A 40 0.48 1.64 5.14
N VAL A 41 -0.39 0.66 4.98
CA VAL A 41 -0.10 -0.59 4.29
C VAL A 41 -0.58 -0.48 2.85
N VAL A 42 0.29 -0.70 1.88
CA VAL A 42 -0.04 -0.59 0.46
C VAL A 42 0.30 -1.90 -0.25
N LEU A 43 -0.71 -2.58 -0.81
CA LEU A 43 -0.45 -3.69 -1.72
C LEU A 43 0.09 -3.10 -3.03
N ILE A 44 1.33 -3.46 -3.39
CA ILE A 44 2.00 -3.03 -4.61
C ILE A 44 2.68 -4.22 -5.29
N CYS A 45 3.04 -4.07 -6.54
CA CYS A 45 3.76 -5.10 -7.28
C CYS A 45 4.74 -4.47 -8.29
N ASN A 46 5.59 -5.29 -8.89
CA ASN A 46 6.67 -4.79 -9.74
C ASN A 46 6.22 -4.40 -11.15
N HIS A 47 5.32 -5.19 -11.76
CA HIS A 47 4.97 -5.04 -13.17
C HIS A 47 3.88 -3.99 -13.44
N CYS A 48 3.05 -3.66 -12.43
CA CYS A 48 1.85 -2.85 -12.60
C CYS A 48 2.16 -1.40 -13.00
N PRO A 49 1.66 -0.90 -14.14
CA PRO A 49 1.87 0.48 -14.56
C PRO A 49 1.25 1.50 -13.59
N TYR A 50 0.14 1.17 -12.93
CA TYR A 50 -0.47 2.03 -11.91
C TYR A 50 0.43 2.18 -10.68
N VAL A 51 1.13 1.12 -10.26
CA VAL A 51 2.13 1.19 -9.19
C VAL A 51 3.32 2.05 -9.62
N LYS A 52 3.86 1.79 -10.83
CA LYS A 52 4.99 2.57 -11.37
C LYS A 52 4.66 4.06 -11.49
N ALA A 53 3.42 4.41 -11.84
CA ALA A 53 2.96 5.79 -11.94
C ALA A 53 2.87 6.51 -10.58
N CYS A 54 2.49 5.82 -9.50
CA CYS A 54 2.32 6.45 -8.19
C CYS A 54 3.46 6.19 -7.20
N ILE A 55 4.53 5.48 -7.60
CA ILE A 55 5.61 5.12 -6.67
C ILE A 55 6.33 6.35 -6.09
N HIS A 56 6.47 7.41 -6.87
CA HIS A 56 7.04 8.68 -6.41
C HIS A 56 6.13 9.38 -5.41
N ASP A 57 4.82 9.29 -5.58
CA ASP A 57 3.86 9.84 -4.61
C ASP A 57 3.96 9.12 -3.26
N LEU A 58 4.12 7.79 -3.26
CA LEU A 58 4.35 7.01 -2.04
C LEU A 58 5.66 7.41 -1.35
N LYS A 59 6.75 7.57 -2.09
CA LYS A 59 8.03 8.06 -1.55
C LYS A 59 7.91 9.46 -0.96
N ASN A 60 7.27 10.37 -1.68
CA ASN A 60 7.03 11.74 -1.24
C ASN A 60 6.11 11.78 -0.02
N LEU A 61 5.13 10.90 0.05
CA LEU A 61 4.26 10.75 1.20
C LEU A 61 5.07 10.37 2.45
N GLN A 62 5.92 9.33 2.37
CA GLN A 62 6.78 8.94 3.49
C GLN A 62 7.74 10.07 3.89
N ASN A 63 8.33 10.79 2.94
CA ASN A 63 9.23 11.91 3.20
C ASN A 63 8.53 13.14 3.82
N SER A 64 7.21 13.26 3.64
CA SER A 64 6.45 14.42 4.13
C SER A 64 6.16 14.38 5.63
N PHE A 65 6.36 13.22 6.29
CA PHE A 65 6.02 13.01 7.70
C PHE A 65 7.16 12.33 8.44
N ALA A 66 7.33 12.69 9.71
CA ALA A 66 8.24 11.98 10.59
C ALA A 66 7.80 10.51 10.77
N THR A 67 8.75 9.61 11.00
CA THR A 67 8.44 8.17 11.19
C THR A 67 7.62 7.86 12.45
N SER A 68 7.56 8.81 13.40
CA SER A 68 6.63 8.76 14.54
C SER A 68 5.20 9.14 14.17
N GLU A 69 5.00 9.82 13.04
CA GLU A 69 3.69 10.25 12.54
C GLU A 69 3.14 9.28 11.51
N LEU A 70 3.92 8.95 10.49
CA LEU A 70 3.54 8.03 9.43
C LEU A 70 4.66 7.02 9.17
N LYS A 71 4.31 5.74 9.13
CA LYS A 71 5.14 4.67 8.55
C LYS A 71 4.38 3.99 7.44
N LEU A 72 5.02 3.92 6.27
CA LEU A 72 4.52 3.26 5.09
C LEU A 72 5.22 1.90 4.90
N VAL A 73 4.48 0.90 4.45
CA VAL A 73 5.00 -0.39 4.02
C VAL A 73 4.33 -0.82 2.71
N GLY A 74 5.14 -1.26 1.76
CA GLY A 74 4.66 -1.92 0.55
C GLY A 74 4.67 -3.44 0.73
N ILE A 75 3.62 -4.12 0.30
CA ILE A 75 3.51 -5.58 0.33
C ILE A 75 3.22 -6.09 -1.07
N ASN A 76 4.01 -7.03 -1.56
CA ASN A 76 3.77 -7.72 -2.82
C ASN A 76 3.22 -9.12 -2.55
N SER A 77 2.01 -9.35 -3.03
CA SER A 77 1.30 -10.62 -2.92
C SER A 77 1.01 -11.25 -4.29
N ASN A 78 1.66 -10.80 -5.35
CA ASN A 78 1.53 -11.45 -6.65
C ASN A 78 2.25 -12.81 -6.66
N ASP A 79 1.74 -13.71 -7.48
CA ASP A 79 2.42 -14.95 -7.77
C ASP A 79 3.88 -14.67 -8.21
N SER A 80 4.83 -15.27 -7.50
CA SER A 80 6.26 -15.07 -7.74
C SER A 80 6.73 -15.57 -9.11
N ASP A 81 5.97 -16.49 -9.72
CA ASP A 81 6.25 -17.02 -11.06
C ASP A 81 5.65 -16.14 -12.18
N TYR A 82 4.85 -15.13 -11.83
CA TYR A 82 4.36 -14.18 -12.82
C TYR A 82 5.47 -13.22 -13.27
N GLN A 83 5.39 -12.77 -14.54
CA GLN A 83 6.40 -11.90 -15.17
C GLN A 83 6.77 -10.68 -14.30
N GLU A 84 8.09 -10.44 -14.16
CA GLU A 84 8.67 -9.35 -13.36
C GLU A 84 8.35 -9.41 -11.85
N GLU A 85 7.73 -10.46 -11.35
CA GLU A 85 7.46 -10.66 -9.92
C GLU A 85 8.53 -11.53 -9.25
N GLY A 86 8.33 -11.93 -8.01
CA GLY A 86 9.29 -12.69 -7.21
C GLY A 86 10.33 -11.84 -6.50
N PHE A 87 10.97 -12.43 -5.50
CA PHE A 87 11.81 -11.70 -4.53
C PHE A 87 12.98 -10.95 -5.18
N ASP A 88 13.70 -11.58 -6.10
CA ASP A 88 14.87 -10.95 -6.75
C ASP A 88 14.47 -9.73 -7.61
N ASN A 89 13.29 -9.79 -8.24
CA ASN A 89 12.77 -8.66 -9.00
C ASN A 89 12.23 -7.57 -8.06
N MET A 90 11.73 -7.92 -6.88
CA MET A 90 11.36 -6.92 -5.86
C MET A 90 12.60 -6.16 -5.35
N VAL A 91 13.74 -6.84 -5.16
CA VAL A 91 15.00 -6.17 -4.81
C VAL A 91 15.40 -5.17 -5.89
N LYS A 92 15.42 -5.60 -7.16
CA LYS A 92 15.71 -4.71 -8.30
C LYS A 92 14.74 -3.53 -8.41
N PHE A 93 13.45 -3.78 -8.16
CA PHE A 93 12.42 -2.72 -8.16
C PHE A 93 12.69 -1.71 -7.05
N ALA A 94 12.98 -2.18 -5.82
CA ALA A 94 13.27 -1.31 -4.70
C ALA A 94 14.52 -0.45 -4.93
N GLU A 95 15.58 -1.03 -5.49
CA GLU A 95 16.80 -0.32 -5.88
C GLU A 95 16.53 0.70 -6.99
N LYS A 96 15.87 0.27 -8.08
CA LYS A 96 15.57 1.13 -9.23
C LYS A 96 14.78 2.38 -8.86
N TYR A 97 13.80 2.24 -7.99
CA TYR A 97 12.94 3.33 -7.54
C TYR A 97 13.42 3.98 -6.25
N GLU A 98 14.54 3.50 -5.68
CA GLU A 98 15.12 4.01 -4.41
C GLU A 98 14.04 4.11 -3.33
N LEU A 99 13.36 2.98 -3.05
CA LEU A 99 12.26 2.98 -2.08
C LEU A 99 12.77 3.40 -0.68
N ASN A 100 12.08 4.33 -0.07
CA ASN A 100 12.38 4.86 1.28
C ASN A 100 11.45 4.28 2.37
N PHE A 101 10.83 3.14 2.06
CA PHE A 101 9.98 2.38 2.97
C PHE A 101 10.19 0.87 2.74
N PRO A 102 9.90 0.01 3.74
CA PRO A 102 10.01 -1.44 3.59
C PRO A 102 9.13 -1.99 2.47
N TYR A 103 9.68 -2.91 1.68
CA TYR A 103 8.96 -3.64 0.64
C TYR A 103 9.04 -5.13 0.94
N LEU A 104 7.88 -5.74 1.24
CA LEU A 104 7.76 -7.07 1.82
C LEU A 104 7.13 -8.05 0.85
N ILE A 105 7.56 -9.32 0.91
CA ILE A 105 6.96 -10.39 0.12
C ILE A 105 5.91 -11.16 0.93
N ASP A 106 4.68 -11.24 0.41
CA ASP A 106 3.59 -12.13 0.88
C ASP A 106 3.44 -13.30 -0.10
N ASP A 107 4.44 -14.19 -0.13
CA ASP A 107 4.49 -15.31 -1.08
C ASP A 107 3.32 -16.29 -0.93
N THR A 108 2.76 -16.39 0.27
CA THR A 108 1.57 -17.22 0.55
C THR A 108 0.26 -16.56 0.15
N GLN A 109 0.28 -15.26 -0.15
CA GLN A 109 -0.90 -14.43 -0.48
C GLN A 109 -1.94 -14.34 0.63
N THR A 110 -1.59 -14.76 1.85
CA THR A 110 -2.50 -14.77 2.99
C THR A 110 -2.79 -13.38 3.50
N VAL A 111 -1.81 -12.46 3.42
CA VAL A 111 -2.00 -11.07 3.84
C VAL A 111 -2.93 -10.35 2.90
N ALA A 112 -2.72 -10.42 1.57
CA ALA A 112 -3.62 -9.80 0.61
C ALA A 112 -5.07 -10.28 0.76
N ARG A 113 -5.26 -11.61 0.99
CA ARG A 113 -6.60 -12.18 1.23
C ARG A 113 -7.22 -11.65 2.52
N ALA A 114 -6.45 -11.56 3.61
CA ALA A 114 -6.92 -11.06 4.90
C ALA A 114 -7.32 -9.58 4.84
N TYR A 115 -6.59 -8.77 4.07
CA TYR A 115 -6.92 -7.36 3.83
C TYR A 115 -8.09 -7.20 2.84
N GLY A 116 -8.46 -8.25 2.12
CA GLY A 116 -9.47 -8.20 1.06
C GLY A 116 -9.01 -7.43 -0.18
N ALA A 117 -7.70 -7.34 -0.40
CA ALA A 117 -7.13 -6.64 -1.54
C ALA A 117 -7.40 -7.41 -2.84
N THR A 118 -7.73 -6.67 -3.91
CA THR A 118 -8.06 -7.24 -5.23
C THR A 118 -7.19 -6.67 -6.35
N CYS A 119 -6.55 -5.54 -6.10
CA CYS A 119 -5.72 -4.84 -7.09
C CYS A 119 -4.43 -4.28 -6.48
N THR A 120 -3.56 -3.76 -7.32
CA THR A 120 -2.39 -2.98 -6.95
C THR A 120 -2.31 -1.70 -7.79
N PRO A 121 -2.04 -0.52 -7.19
CA PRO A 121 -1.85 -0.28 -5.75
C PRO A 121 -3.18 -0.35 -4.99
N ASP A 122 -3.14 -0.84 -3.75
CA ASP A 122 -4.30 -0.84 -2.85
C ASP A 122 -3.90 -0.39 -1.44
N PRO A 123 -4.07 0.89 -1.08
CA PRO A 123 -3.65 1.46 0.19
C PRO A 123 -4.71 1.35 1.29
N PHE A 124 -4.24 0.98 2.50
CA PHE A 124 -5.00 0.90 3.74
C PHE A 124 -4.34 1.76 4.81
N LEU A 125 -5.02 2.82 5.24
CA LEU A 125 -4.54 3.73 6.28
C LEU A 125 -5.14 3.36 7.63
N PHE A 126 -4.28 3.13 8.61
CA PHE A 126 -4.64 2.76 9.98
C PHE A 126 -4.23 3.84 10.97
N ASP A 127 -4.98 3.96 12.06
CA ASP A 127 -4.65 4.80 13.21
C ASP A 127 -3.57 4.14 14.11
N HIS A 128 -3.22 4.84 15.22
CA HIS A 128 -2.26 4.36 16.21
C HIS A 128 -2.70 3.06 16.92
N GLN A 129 -3.99 2.73 16.89
CA GLN A 129 -4.54 1.48 17.42
C GLN A 129 -4.60 0.38 16.36
N LYS A 130 -4.07 0.63 15.17
CA LYS A 130 -4.17 -0.27 14.00
C LYS A 130 -5.62 -0.53 13.55
N ARG A 131 -6.51 0.45 13.72
CA ARG A 131 -7.86 0.40 13.17
C ARG A 131 -7.90 1.09 11.82
N LEU A 132 -8.58 0.48 10.85
CA LEU A 132 -8.74 1.08 9.52
C LEU A 132 -9.52 2.39 9.62
N ILE A 133 -8.94 3.46 9.08
CA ILE A 133 -9.56 4.79 9.01
C ILE A 133 -9.82 5.25 7.58
N PHE A 134 -9.08 4.71 6.61
CA PHE A 134 -9.32 4.97 5.20
C PHE A 134 -8.77 3.82 4.33
N HIS A 135 -9.56 3.39 3.36
CA HIS A 135 -9.14 2.47 2.32
C HIS A 135 -9.36 3.12 0.95
N GLY A 136 -8.31 3.27 0.14
CA GLY A 136 -8.51 3.84 -1.18
C GLY A 136 -7.31 4.58 -1.76
N ARG A 137 -7.57 5.44 -2.72
CA ARG A 137 -6.61 6.07 -3.63
C ARG A 137 -5.46 6.81 -2.96
N ILE A 138 -4.30 6.76 -3.61
CA ILE A 138 -3.13 7.60 -3.28
C ILE A 138 -3.38 9.03 -3.76
N ASN A 139 -3.88 9.18 -4.99
CA ASN A 139 -4.17 10.43 -5.66
C ASN A 139 -5.43 10.32 -6.55
N ASP A 140 -5.80 11.38 -7.27
CA ASP A 140 -6.99 11.44 -8.12
C ASP A 140 -6.79 10.91 -9.55
N ALA A 141 -5.58 10.47 -9.92
CA ALA A 141 -5.34 9.87 -11.24
C ALA A 141 -6.13 8.56 -11.42
N THR A 142 -6.77 8.41 -12.56
CA THR A 142 -7.57 7.22 -12.91
C THR A 142 -6.92 6.34 -13.97
N ASP A 143 -5.76 6.78 -14.45
CA ASP A 143 -4.95 6.11 -15.48
C ASP A 143 -3.47 6.34 -15.19
N PRO A 144 -2.56 5.40 -15.52
CA PRO A 144 -1.12 5.56 -15.29
C PRO A 144 -0.49 6.77 -16.01
N GLU A 145 -1.07 7.21 -17.12
CA GLU A 145 -0.58 8.37 -17.89
C GLU A 145 -1.19 9.70 -17.43
N ALA A 146 -2.19 9.65 -16.54
CA ALA A 146 -2.85 10.86 -16.04
C ALA A 146 -1.97 11.59 -15.02
N ILE A 147 -1.95 12.92 -15.12
CA ILE A 147 -1.28 13.78 -14.14
C ILE A 147 -2.21 13.95 -12.93
N ALA A 148 -1.78 13.44 -11.78
CA ALA A 148 -2.48 13.64 -10.52
C ALA A 148 -2.47 15.11 -10.11
N LYS A 149 -3.62 15.61 -9.62
CA LYS A 149 -3.80 16.99 -9.14
C LYS A 149 -4.04 17.04 -7.63
N ILE A 150 -4.68 16.00 -7.09
CA ILE A 150 -5.08 15.94 -5.69
C ILE A 150 -4.37 14.77 -4.99
N PRO A 151 -3.49 15.04 -4.01
CA PRO A 151 -2.81 13.99 -3.24
C PRO A 151 -3.75 13.48 -2.12
N ILE A 152 -4.72 12.66 -2.48
CA ILE A 152 -5.82 12.22 -1.60
C ILE A 152 -5.29 11.61 -0.29
N MET A 153 -4.37 10.65 -0.38
CA MET A 153 -3.82 9.96 0.80
C MET A 153 -3.06 10.93 1.71
N LYS A 154 -2.24 11.82 1.14
CA LYS A 154 -1.51 12.84 1.91
C LYS A 154 -2.47 13.75 2.67
N ASN A 155 -3.53 14.23 2.01
CA ASN A 155 -4.55 15.07 2.62
C ASN A 155 -5.27 14.35 3.77
N ASN A 156 -5.57 13.05 3.60
CA ASN A 156 -6.19 12.25 4.64
C ASN A 156 -5.26 12.05 5.84
N VAL A 157 -3.98 11.73 5.63
CA VAL A 157 -2.98 11.66 6.72
C VAL A 157 -2.89 12.98 7.47
N MET A 158 -2.81 14.11 6.77
CA MET A 158 -2.77 15.44 7.40
C MET A 158 -4.02 15.71 8.26
N LYS A 159 -5.22 15.37 7.77
CA LYS A 159 -6.47 15.52 8.52
C LYS A 159 -6.45 14.67 9.80
N VAL A 160 -6.05 13.41 9.70
CA VAL A 160 -5.98 12.48 10.85
C VAL A 160 -4.97 12.98 11.89
N LEU A 161 -3.78 13.39 11.47
CA LEU A 161 -2.75 13.94 12.36
C LEU A 161 -3.21 15.24 13.08
N ALA A 162 -4.07 16.01 12.42
CA ALA A 162 -4.70 17.20 12.99
C ALA A 162 -5.95 16.90 13.86
N GLY A 163 -6.27 15.61 14.10
CA GLY A 163 -7.44 15.19 14.89
C GLY A 163 -8.78 15.42 14.19
N LYS A 164 -8.78 15.60 12.86
CA LYS A 164 -10.00 15.82 12.08
C LYS A 164 -10.55 14.48 11.55
N THR A 165 -11.87 14.40 11.43
CA THR A 165 -12.54 13.29 10.76
C THR A 165 -12.37 13.36 9.24
N LEU A 166 -12.34 12.21 8.60
CA LEU A 166 -12.33 12.12 7.14
C LEU A 166 -13.77 12.22 6.60
N GLU A 167 -13.92 12.84 5.44
CA GLU A 167 -15.22 12.96 4.75
C GLU A 167 -15.69 11.64 4.16
N LYS A 168 -14.72 10.77 3.80
CA LYS A 168 -14.95 9.43 3.29
C LYS A 168 -13.96 8.48 3.97
N ASP A 169 -14.40 7.29 4.26
CA ASP A 169 -13.58 6.19 4.77
C ASP A 169 -13.17 5.20 3.67
N PHE A 170 -13.83 5.29 2.49
CA PHE A 170 -13.53 4.48 1.31
C PHE A 170 -13.63 5.31 0.02
N ASP A 171 -12.58 5.20 -0.81
CA ASP A 171 -12.53 5.75 -2.17
C ASP A 171 -11.78 4.75 -3.07
N PRO A 172 -12.47 3.92 -3.89
CA PRO A 172 -11.88 2.74 -4.54
C PRO A 172 -10.58 3.03 -5.27
N SER A 173 -9.53 2.28 -4.95
CA SER A 173 -8.28 2.25 -5.71
C SER A 173 -8.52 1.71 -7.11
N ILE A 174 -7.69 2.14 -8.05
CA ILE A 174 -7.69 1.69 -9.43
C ILE A 174 -6.33 1.09 -9.74
N GLY A 175 -6.31 -0.12 -10.28
CA GLY A 175 -5.05 -0.78 -10.59
C GLY A 175 -5.18 -2.06 -11.40
N CYS A 176 -4.12 -2.84 -11.41
CA CYS A 176 -4.09 -4.18 -11.98
C CYS A 176 -4.57 -5.21 -10.95
N SER A 177 -5.29 -6.23 -11.39
CA SER A 177 -5.67 -7.34 -10.50
C SER A 177 -4.44 -8.02 -9.89
N ILE A 178 -4.53 -8.45 -8.64
CA ILE A 178 -3.54 -9.32 -8.02
C ILE A 178 -3.45 -10.62 -8.81
N LYS A 179 -2.23 -11.13 -9.02
CA LYS A 179 -1.97 -12.41 -9.68
C LYS A 179 -1.95 -13.49 -8.62
N TRP A 180 -3.08 -14.19 -8.51
CA TRP A 180 -3.23 -15.27 -7.54
C TRP A 180 -2.54 -16.54 -8.03
N LYS A 181 -1.86 -17.25 -7.12
CA LYS A 181 -1.37 -18.62 -7.36
C LYS A 181 -2.54 -19.55 -7.65
N THR A 182 -2.40 -20.38 -8.67
CA THR A 182 -3.37 -21.40 -9.09
C THR A 182 -3.18 -22.69 -8.30
#